data_4619dc5a1351f3ae53c7309c1244c626
#
_entry.id   4619dc5a1351f3ae53c7309c1244c626
#
_cell.length_a   1.000
_cell.length_b   1.000
_cell.length_c   1.000
_cell.angle_alpha   90.00
_cell.angle_beta   90.00
_cell.angle_gamma   90.00
#
_symmetry.space_group_name_H-M   'P 1'
#
loop_
_entity.id
_entity.type
_entity.pdbx_description
1 polymer ?
#
loop_
_entity_poly.entity_id
_entity_poly.type
_entity_poly.pdbx_seq_one_letter_code
_entity_poly.pdbx_strand_id
1 'polypeptide(L)'
;MGKPSKPKPPGVLEAVEEIMRVYRSLPPRPSIEEVEAAMAVIRSADNEEEMRIEEIGKMQKPPDVPDELFYVLQEVRKNLVLLQAQEQRREAMYVVELDKRFQVFDELVQRASKLVSSEEGEGGGEEEEEEFKARYAVMVRRTGRSLSSVMEEKDEKKGEMDISNGQVFSSLKSEVPSEKLSLIQVASLIETSAKNEFGVLDLQGKLMDQIEWLPVSLGKLQDITELNLSENRIMALPPSVGGLRSLTKLDVHSNQLINLPDSFGELCNLVDLDLHANRLKSLPPSFGNLTSLVNLDLSSNQLSALPDTLGNLTNLRRLNVETNELEELPYTIGSCTALVELRLDFNHLKALPEAVGKLECLEVITLHYNRVKSLPTTMASLSKLKELDVSFNELEAIPESLCFATSLVKLNVGRNFADLRALPRSIGNLEMLEELDISSNQIRVLPDSFQLLTKLRVFNADETPLEVPPRHVLKLGAQAVVQYMADLVSARTRSIERAGAAGRKGCWFRLCSLFRPRRKKEMTGMVPVKA
;
A
#
# COMPACT_ATOMS: atom_id res chain seq x y z
N MET A 1 8.79 -16.87 76.06
CA MET A 1 7.35 -17.00 76.36
C MET A 1 6.73 -15.62 76.10
N GLY A 2 6.08 -15.43 74.97
CA GLY A 2 5.40 -14.20 74.64
C GLY A 2 4.12 -14.07 75.50
N LYS A 3 3.88 -12.88 76.03
CA LYS A 3 2.64 -12.59 76.75
C LYS A 3 1.48 -12.73 75.75
N PRO A 4 0.31 -13.33 76.13
CA PRO A 4 -0.84 -13.38 75.27
C PRO A 4 -1.36 -11.95 75.06
N SER A 5 -1.52 -11.55 73.82
CA SER A 5 -2.14 -10.27 73.42
C SER A 5 -3.58 -10.21 73.95
N LYS A 6 -3.93 -9.10 74.57
CA LYS A 6 -5.32 -8.86 75.04
C LYS A 6 -6.29 -8.97 73.82
N PRO A 7 -7.47 -9.56 74.00
CA PRO A 7 -8.45 -9.62 72.90
C PRO A 7 -8.83 -8.19 72.48
N LYS A 8 -8.78 -7.90 71.19
CA LYS A 8 -9.15 -6.61 70.62
C LYS A 8 -10.65 -6.33 70.89
N PRO A 9 -11.05 -5.07 71.10
CA PRO A 9 -12.45 -4.70 71.30
C PRO A 9 -13.31 -5.16 70.10
N PRO A 10 -14.51 -5.70 70.32
CA PRO A 10 -15.35 -6.24 69.26
C PRO A 10 -15.64 -5.24 68.13
N GLY A 11 -15.77 -3.95 68.40
CA GLY A 11 -15.97 -2.88 67.42
C GLY A 11 -14.77 -2.65 66.49
N VAL A 12 -13.55 -2.93 66.93
CA VAL A 12 -12.35 -2.83 66.06
C VAL A 12 -12.31 -3.99 65.07
N LEU A 13 -12.70 -5.19 65.50
CA LEU A 13 -12.79 -6.36 64.60
C LEU A 13 -13.85 -6.14 63.52
N GLU A 14 -15.03 -5.62 63.91
CA GLU A 14 -16.15 -5.32 63.02
C GLU A 14 -15.76 -4.25 61.97
N ALA A 15 -15.02 -3.19 62.39
CA ALA A 15 -14.56 -2.15 61.47
C ALA A 15 -13.51 -2.73 60.45
N VAL A 16 -12.60 -3.61 60.91
CA VAL A 16 -11.60 -4.25 60.01
C VAL A 16 -12.33 -5.19 58.99
N GLU A 17 -13.31 -5.96 59.45
CA GLU A 17 -14.10 -6.81 58.55
C GLU A 17 -14.88 -5.98 57.51
N GLU A 18 -15.41 -4.84 57.88
CA GLU A 18 -16.08 -3.95 56.96
C GLU A 18 -15.13 -3.33 55.94
N ILE A 19 -13.94 -2.86 56.34
CA ILE A 19 -12.90 -2.38 55.44
C ILE A 19 -12.51 -3.47 54.44
N MET A 20 -12.31 -4.71 54.90
CA MET A 20 -11.98 -5.83 54.04
C MET A 20 -13.11 -6.24 53.10
N ARG A 21 -14.38 -6.08 53.52
CA ARG A 21 -15.57 -6.30 52.68
C ARG A 21 -15.60 -5.28 51.54
N VAL A 22 -15.43 -4.01 51.86
CA VAL A 22 -15.37 -2.91 50.88
C VAL A 22 -14.22 -3.13 49.89
N TYR A 23 -13.04 -3.48 50.39
CA TYR A 23 -11.86 -3.78 49.54
C TYR A 23 -12.14 -4.86 48.50
N ARG A 24 -12.81 -5.94 48.91
CA ARG A 24 -13.17 -7.05 48.02
C ARG A 24 -14.25 -6.70 46.99
N SER A 25 -15.01 -5.66 47.22
CA SER A 25 -16.05 -5.15 46.30
C SER A 25 -15.52 -4.18 45.25
N LEU A 26 -14.24 -3.75 45.36
CA LEU A 26 -13.63 -2.86 44.37
C LEU A 26 -13.32 -3.62 43.08
N PRO A 27 -13.36 -2.95 41.93
CA PRO A 27 -12.90 -3.53 40.66
C PRO A 27 -11.42 -3.91 40.79
N PRO A 28 -10.89 -4.78 39.88
CA PRO A 28 -9.49 -5.12 39.90
C PRO A 28 -8.60 -3.87 39.76
N ARG A 29 -7.51 -3.82 40.55
CA ARG A 29 -6.56 -2.70 40.48
C ARG A 29 -5.84 -2.74 39.14
N PRO A 30 -5.72 -1.61 38.43
CA PRO A 30 -4.92 -1.54 37.21
C PRO A 30 -3.44 -1.84 37.51
N SER A 31 -2.77 -2.53 36.59
CA SER A 31 -1.32 -2.76 36.67
C SER A 31 -0.54 -1.45 36.44
N ILE A 32 0.72 -1.42 36.82
CA ILE A 32 1.59 -0.26 36.57
C ILE A 32 1.68 0.01 35.07
N GLU A 33 1.77 -1.05 34.27
CA GLU A 33 1.83 -0.98 32.82
C GLU A 33 0.56 -0.38 32.22
N GLU A 34 -0.61 -0.75 32.73
CA GLU A 34 -1.90 -0.17 32.27
C GLU A 34 -2.00 1.33 32.62
N VAL A 35 -1.50 1.74 33.79
CA VAL A 35 -1.48 3.16 34.20
C VAL A 35 -0.47 3.96 33.35
N GLU A 36 0.72 3.43 33.10
CA GLU A 36 1.72 4.06 32.22
C GLU A 36 1.19 4.19 30.77
N ALA A 37 0.55 3.15 30.27
CA ALA A 37 -0.08 3.15 28.95
C ALA A 37 -1.21 4.19 28.88
N ALA A 38 -2.09 4.25 29.89
CA ALA A 38 -3.15 5.24 29.96
C ALA A 38 -2.61 6.68 29.98
N MET A 39 -1.53 6.94 30.73
CA MET A 39 -0.86 8.25 30.72
C MET A 39 -0.21 8.58 29.37
N ALA A 40 0.31 7.58 28.66
CA ALA A 40 0.85 7.77 27.32
C ALA A 40 -0.25 8.12 26.30
N VAL A 41 -1.39 7.44 26.36
CA VAL A 41 -2.57 7.73 25.54
C VAL A 41 -3.08 9.16 25.76
N ILE A 42 -3.18 9.60 27.02
CA ILE A 42 -3.62 10.98 27.33
C ILE A 42 -2.65 12.00 26.71
N ARG A 43 -1.33 11.81 26.90
CA ARG A 43 -0.31 12.70 26.32
C ARG A 43 -0.35 12.72 24.78
N SER A 44 -0.56 11.55 24.15
CA SER A 44 -0.69 11.45 22.70
C SER A 44 -1.91 12.22 22.18
N ALA A 45 -3.06 12.04 22.82
CA ALA A 45 -4.29 12.72 22.46
C ALA A 45 -4.18 14.25 22.63
N ASP A 46 -3.51 14.72 23.70
CA ASP A 46 -3.27 16.15 23.95
C ASP A 46 -2.37 16.76 22.87
N ASN A 47 -1.27 16.10 22.50
CA ASN A 47 -0.35 16.57 21.46
C ASN A 47 -1.02 16.60 20.09
N GLU A 48 -1.82 15.60 19.77
CA GLU A 48 -2.53 15.52 18.48
C GLU A 48 -3.63 16.60 18.40
N GLU A 49 -4.36 16.83 19.48
CA GLU A 49 -5.32 17.92 19.59
C GLU A 49 -4.66 19.26 19.30
N GLU A 50 -3.51 19.55 19.94
CA GLU A 50 -2.79 20.81 19.76
C GLU A 50 -2.31 20.99 18.32
N MET A 51 -1.71 19.95 17.71
CA MET A 51 -1.24 19.99 16.31
C MET A 51 -2.39 20.23 15.33
N ARG A 52 -3.51 19.52 15.46
CA ARG A 52 -4.66 19.68 14.56
C ARG A 52 -5.33 21.04 14.69
N ILE A 53 -5.42 21.57 15.91
CA ILE A 53 -5.95 22.93 16.13
C ILE A 53 -5.05 23.97 15.48
N GLU A 54 -3.72 23.79 15.56
CA GLU A 54 -2.74 24.67 14.89
C GLU A 54 -2.85 24.59 13.36
N GLU A 55 -3.00 23.38 12.78
CA GLU A 55 -3.22 23.18 11.34
C GLU A 55 -4.50 23.87 10.86
N ILE A 56 -5.61 23.73 11.60
CA ILE A 56 -6.87 24.41 11.28
C ILE A 56 -6.67 25.95 11.30
N GLY A 57 -5.86 26.45 12.24
CA GLY A 57 -5.51 27.88 12.31
C GLY A 57 -4.69 28.37 11.12
N LYS A 58 -3.84 27.53 10.54
CA LYS A 58 -2.99 27.84 9.37
C LYS A 58 -3.70 27.68 8.01
N MET A 59 -4.93 27.13 7.98
CA MET A 59 -5.67 26.96 6.72
C MET A 59 -5.90 28.27 6.01
N GLN A 60 -5.57 28.30 4.71
CA GLN A 60 -5.84 29.46 3.86
C GLN A 60 -7.31 29.50 3.45
N LYS A 61 -7.90 30.70 3.52
CA LYS A 61 -9.29 30.90 3.09
C LYS A 61 -9.40 30.81 1.57
N PRO A 62 -10.30 29.97 1.02
CA PRO A 62 -10.58 29.99 -0.41
C PRO A 62 -11.15 31.35 -0.85
N PRO A 63 -10.82 31.86 -2.05
CA PRO A 63 -11.18 33.21 -2.50
C PRO A 63 -12.69 33.44 -2.58
N ASP A 64 -13.48 32.41 -2.80
CA ASP A 64 -14.94 32.48 -3.01
C ASP A 64 -15.77 32.26 -1.74
N VAL A 65 -15.15 32.10 -0.57
CA VAL A 65 -15.83 31.85 0.71
C VAL A 65 -15.90 33.14 1.54
N PRO A 66 -17.10 33.57 2.03
CA PRO A 66 -17.22 34.69 2.96
C PRO A 66 -16.44 34.47 4.26
N ASP A 67 -15.90 35.56 4.86
CA ASP A 67 -15.07 35.47 6.08
C ASP A 67 -15.82 34.83 7.25
N GLU A 68 -17.09 35.21 7.45
CA GLU A 68 -17.94 34.66 8.52
C GLU A 68 -18.14 33.15 8.37
N LEU A 69 -18.39 32.68 7.14
CA LEU A 69 -18.58 31.25 6.86
C LEU A 69 -17.30 30.47 7.06
N PHE A 70 -16.15 31.04 6.65
CA PHE A 70 -14.85 30.42 6.87
C PHE A 70 -14.51 30.31 8.36
N TYR A 71 -14.80 31.35 9.14
CA TYR A 71 -14.64 31.32 10.60
C TYR A 71 -15.51 30.24 11.25
N VAL A 72 -16.79 30.16 10.88
CA VAL A 72 -17.69 29.10 11.39
C VAL A 72 -17.16 27.71 11.03
N LEU A 73 -16.66 27.52 9.81
CA LEU A 73 -16.05 26.25 9.38
C LEU A 73 -14.84 25.87 10.23
N GLN A 74 -13.95 26.82 10.52
CA GLN A 74 -12.80 26.58 11.39
C GLN A 74 -13.23 26.21 12.82
N GLU A 75 -14.21 26.92 13.39
CA GLU A 75 -14.70 26.64 14.74
C GLU A 75 -15.41 25.27 14.82
N VAL A 76 -16.18 24.89 13.81
CA VAL A 76 -16.80 23.54 13.74
C VAL A 76 -15.71 22.45 13.70
N ARG A 77 -14.65 22.65 12.89
CA ARG A 77 -13.53 21.69 12.80
C ARG A 77 -12.77 21.58 14.12
N LYS A 78 -12.47 22.71 14.79
CA LYS A 78 -11.81 22.71 16.11
C LYS A 78 -12.65 21.96 17.14
N ASN A 79 -13.97 22.24 17.21
CA ASN A 79 -14.86 21.54 18.11
C ASN A 79 -14.94 20.04 17.85
N LEU A 80 -14.89 19.63 16.58
CA LEU A 80 -14.82 18.20 16.22
C LEU A 80 -13.55 17.56 16.74
N VAL A 81 -12.39 18.20 16.57
CA VAL A 81 -11.09 17.72 17.10
C VAL A 81 -11.14 17.59 18.61
N LEU A 82 -11.69 18.60 19.32
CA LEU A 82 -11.84 18.56 20.78
C LEU A 82 -12.71 17.39 21.25
N LEU A 83 -13.84 17.16 20.59
CA LEU A 83 -14.73 16.03 20.91
C LEU A 83 -14.05 14.68 20.69
N GLN A 84 -13.34 14.52 19.57
CA GLN A 84 -12.59 13.29 19.27
C GLN A 84 -11.49 13.03 20.31
N ALA A 85 -10.69 14.04 20.64
CA ALA A 85 -9.65 13.93 21.66
C ALA A 85 -10.22 13.62 23.06
N GLN A 86 -11.37 14.20 23.41
CA GLN A 86 -12.06 13.91 24.67
C GLN A 86 -12.52 12.45 24.75
N GLU A 87 -13.08 11.92 23.66
CA GLU A 87 -13.52 10.52 23.61
C GLU A 87 -12.34 9.55 23.76
N GLN A 88 -11.22 9.82 23.08
CA GLN A 88 -10.00 9.02 23.20
C GLN A 88 -9.43 9.02 24.63
N ARG A 89 -9.45 10.18 25.31
CA ARG A 89 -8.96 10.29 26.69
C ARG A 89 -9.86 9.63 27.71
N ARG A 90 -11.15 9.44 27.41
CA ARG A 90 -12.16 9.01 28.39
C ARG A 90 -11.78 7.72 29.10
N GLU A 91 -11.43 6.69 28.36
CA GLU A 91 -11.06 5.38 28.91
C GLU A 91 -9.72 5.45 29.68
N ALA A 92 -8.73 6.13 29.12
CA ALA A 92 -7.44 6.32 29.76
C ALA A 92 -7.52 7.12 31.07
N MET A 93 -8.35 8.18 31.10
CA MET A 93 -8.61 8.94 32.31
C MET A 93 -9.29 8.11 33.39
N TYR A 94 -10.18 7.18 33.00
CA TYR A 94 -10.82 6.28 33.96
C TYR A 94 -9.78 5.37 34.67
N VAL A 95 -8.83 4.80 33.91
CA VAL A 95 -7.78 3.94 34.49
C VAL A 95 -6.87 4.71 35.43
N VAL A 96 -6.42 5.91 35.05
CA VAL A 96 -5.58 6.77 35.90
C VAL A 96 -6.34 7.22 37.16
N GLU A 97 -7.63 7.54 37.03
CA GLU A 97 -8.48 7.92 38.17
C GLU A 97 -8.71 6.73 39.11
N LEU A 98 -8.91 5.52 38.55
CA LEU A 98 -9.05 4.29 39.33
C LEU A 98 -7.77 4.00 40.14
N ASP A 99 -6.59 4.11 39.56
CA ASP A 99 -5.31 3.91 40.27
C ASP A 99 -5.15 4.94 41.39
N LYS A 100 -5.44 6.22 41.15
CA LYS A 100 -5.42 7.26 42.21
C LYS A 100 -6.33 6.91 43.38
N ARG A 101 -7.52 6.35 43.11
CA ARG A 101 -8.42 5.88 44.15
C ARG A 101 -7.84 4.73 44.96
N PHE A 102 -7.17 3.79 44.32
CA PHE A 102 -6.45 2.70 44.99
C PHE A 102 -5.32 3.23 45.87
N GLN A 103 -4.53 4.20 45.40
CA GLN A 103 -3.45 4.83 46.18
C GLN A 103 -4.03 5.44 47.47
N VAL A 104 -5.13 6.23 47.38
CA VAL A 104 -5.78 6.78 48.56
C VAL A 104 -6.34 5.68 49.47
N PHE A 105 -6.90 4.63 48.89
CA PHE A 105 -7.41 3.50 49.67
C PHE A 105 -6.27 2.77 50.42
N ASP A 106 -5.12 2.57 49.80
CA ASP A 106 -3.94 1.99 50.42
C ASP A 106 -3.42 2.85 51.61
N GLU A 107 -3.40 4.19 51.45
CA GLU A 107 -3.06 5.11 52.52
C GLU A 107 -4.04 4.97 53.71
N LEU A 108 -5.34 4.86 53.44
CA LEU A 108 -6.37 4.65 54.48
C LEU A 108 -6.20 3.30 55.18
N VAL A 109 -5.93 2.21 54.43
CA VAL A 109 -5.71 0.89 55.01
C VAL A 109 -4.43 0.87 55.88
N GLN A 110 -3.34 1.52 55.40
CA GLN A 110 -2.10 1.66 56.21
C GLN A 110 -2.33 2.44 57.48
N ARG A 111 -3.11 3.52 57.42
CA ARG A 111 -3.48 4.32 58.61
C ARG A 111 -4.32 3.51 59.60
N ALA A 112 -5.33 2.79 59.10
CA ALA A 112 -6.14 1.90 59.93
C ALA A 112 -5.30 0.79 60.56
N SER A 113 -4.34 0.20 59.85
CA SER A 113 -3.41 -0.80 60.33
C SER A 113 -2.49 -0.24 61.45
N LYS A 114 -2.00 1.00 61.31
CA LYS A 114 -1.19 1.68 62.34
C LYS A 114 -2.04 1.92 63.58
N LEU A 115 -3.28 2.37 63.48
CA LEU A 115 -4.19 2.58 64.60
C LEU A 115 -4.55 1.28 65.34
N VAL A 116 -4.69 0.18 64.61
CA VAL A 116 -4.92 -1.16 65.19
C VAL A 116 -3.67 -1.76 65.81
N SER A 117 -2.47 -1.37 65.37
CA SER A 117 -1.17 -1.87 65.89
C SER A 117 -0.57 -1.00 67.02
N SER A 118 -0.95 0.28 67.13
CA SER A 118 -0.50 1.18 68.18
C SER A 118 -1.31 0.93 69.45
N GLU A 119 -0.83 0.01 70.32
CA GLU A 119 -1.12 0.04 71.75
C GLU A 119 -0.18 1.06 72.41
N GLU A 120 -0.75 2.17 72.93
CA GLU A 120 -0.12 3.17 73.78
C GLU A 120 0.84 4.19 73.14
N GLY A 121 0.43 5.44 73.10
CA GLY A 121 1.30 6.61 73.04
C GLY A 121 0.83 7.78 72.20
N GLU A 122 0.17 8.75 72.86
CA GLU A 122 0.21 10.20 72.62
C GLU A 122 0.06 10.78 71.21
N GLY A 123 -1.05 11.54 71.04
CA GLY A 123 -1.10 12.83 70.38
C GLY A 123 -0.36 13.03 69.05
N GLY A 124 -0.94 12.59 67.93
CA GLY A 124 -0.56 13.09 66.58
C GLY A 124 -1.61 14.08 66.12
N GLY A 125 -1.19 15.28 65.74
CA GLY A 125 -1.90 16.54 65.69
C GLY A 125 -3.22 16.58 64.91
N GLU A 126 -4.15 17.30 65.49
CA GLU A 126 -5.48 17.67 64.93
C GLU A 126 -5.34 18.35 63.53
N GLU A 127 -4.22 19.02 63.21
CA GLU A 127 -3.98 19.68 61.92
C GLU A 127 -3.78 18.69 60.77
N GLU A 128 -3.08 17.55 60.94
CA GLU A 128 -2.92 16.50 59.91
C GLU A 128 -4.24 15.77 59.65
N GLU A 129 -5.11 15.66 60.65
CA GLU A 129 -6.42 15.04 60.52
C GLU A 129 -7.39 15.94 59.76
N GLU A 130 -7.35 17.25 59.97
CA GLU A 130 -8.20 18.21 59.22
C GLU A 130 -7.74 18.36 57.75
N GLU A 131 -6.43 18.40 57.50
CA GLU A 131 -5.92 18.45 56.12
C GLU A 131 -6.29 17.18 55.33
N PHE A 132 -6.20 16.02 55.97
CA PHE A 132 -6.60 14.76 55.33
C PHE A 132 -8.13 14.71 55.08
N LYS A 133 -8.95 15.11 56.02
CA LYS A 133 -10.43 15.22 55.85
C LYS A 133 -10.79 16.20 54.73
N ALA A 134 -10.06 17.31 54.61
CA ALA A 134 -10.23 18.29 53.54
C ALA A 134 -9.87 17.74 52.17
N ARG A 135 -8.74 17.06 52.03
CA ARG A 135 -8.30 16.37 50.79
C ARG A 135 -9.29 15.29 50.36
N TYR A 136 -9.75 14.47 51.29
CA TYR A 136 -10.76 13.44 51.05
C TYR A 136 -12.11 14.03 50.62
N ALA A 137 -12.59 15.08 51.27
CA ALA A 137 -13.84 15.74 50.92
C ALA A 137 -13.79 16.40 49.51
N VAL A 138 -12.65 16.95 49.10
CA VAL A 138 -12.46 17.52 47.76
C VAL A 138 -12.46 16.40 46.70
N MET A 139 -11.84 15.26 46.98
CA MET A 139 -11.81 14.12 46.10
C MET A 139 -13.20 13.49 45.92
N VAL A 140 -13.95 13.25 47.00
CA VAL A 140 -15.30 12.69 46.94
C VAL A 140 -16.28 13.62 46.21
N ARG A 141 -16.14 14.94 46.32
CA ARG A 141 -16.96 15.92 45.59
C ARG A 141 -16.66 15.95 44.10
N ARG A 142 -15.41 15.71 43.65
CA ARG A 142 -15.05 15.62 42.23
C ARG A 142 -15.51 14.32 41.60
N THR A 143 -15.48 13.21 42.35
CA THR A 143 -15.84 11.87 41.84
C THR A 143 -17.32 11.57 41.80
N GLY A 144 -18.12 12.19 42.70
CA GLY A 144 -19.59 11.98 42.78
C GLY A 144 -20.39 12.51 41.59
N ARG A 145 -19.81 13.37 40.73
CA ARG A 145 -20.46 13.87 39.50
C ARG A 145 -20.20 13.05 38.25
N SER A 146 -19.15 12.23 38.24
CA SER A 146 -18.76 11.47 37.04
C SER A 146 -19.31 10.03 36.99
N LEU A 147 -19.67 9.45 38.12
CA LEU A 147 -20.11 8.04 38.21
C LEU A 147 -21.57 7.78 37.90
N SER A 148 -22.46 8.77 38.07
CA SER A 148 -23.88 8.57 37.77
C SER A 148 -24.21 8.45 36.29
N SER A 149 -23.36 9.03 35.41
CA SER A 149 -23.59 8.95 33.96
C SER A 149 -22.93 7.73 33.28
N VAL A 150 -21.98 7.06 33.95
CA VAL A 150 -21.25 5.89 33.38
C VAL A 150 -21.85 4.55 33.88
N MET A 151 -22.54 4.56 35.02
CA MET A 151 -23.16 3.35 35.58
C MET A 151 -24.55 3.03 34.98
N GLU A 152 -25.25 4.00 34.38
CA GLU A 152 -26.57 3.74 33.78
C GLU A 152 -26.54 3.00 32.45
N GLU A 153 -25.39 2.95 31.75
CA GLU A 153 -25.25 2.22 30.47
C GLU A 153 -24.76 0.76 30.58
N LYS A 154 -24.35 0.29 31.78
CA LYS A 154 -23.76 -1.06 31.95
C LYS A 154 -24.66 -2.11 32.62
N ASP A 155 -25.90 -1.78 33.04
CA ASP A 155 -26.75 -2.73 33.77
C ASP A 155 -27.64 -3.64 32.89
N GLU A 156 -27.57 -3.59 31.57
CA GLU A 156 -28.39 -4.45 30.70
C GLU A 156 -27.73 -5.73 30.15
N LYS A 157 -26.48 -6.05 30.52
CA LYS A 157 -25.84 -7.32 30.08
C LYS A 157 -25.04 -7.98 31.20
N LYS A 158 -25.69 -8.62 32.17
CA LYS A 158 -25.08 -9.64 33.04
C LYS A 158 -25.63 -11.02 32.69
N GLY A 159 -24.84 -11.77 31.92
CA GLY A 159 -24.89 -13.24 31.87
C GLY A 159 -23.66 -13.75 32.60
N GLU A 160 -23.90 -14.67 33.55
CA GLU A 160 -22.92 -15.31 34.42
C GLU A 160 -21.76 -15.95 33.68
N MET A 161 -20.52 -15.75 34.17
CA MET A 161 -19.40 -16.63 33.85
C MET A 161 -18.42 -16.75 35.02
N ASP A 162 -18.17 -18.02 35.37
CA ASP A 162 -17.30 -18.52 36.43
C ASP A 162 -15.83 -18.15 36.24
N ILE A 163 -15.16 -17.90 37.37
CA ILE A 163 -13.71 -17.63 37.47
C ILE A 163 -12.98 -18.91 37.85
N SER A 164 -12.05 -19.36 37.01
CA SER A 164 -10.89 -20.12 37.53
C SER A 164 -9.68 -20.11 36.57
N ASN A 165 -8.54 -19.73 37.14
CA ASN A 165 -7.15 -20.12 36.85
C ASN A 165 -6.44 -19.59 35.60
N GLY A 166 -5.37 -18.83 35.90
CA GLY A 166 -4.31 -18.48 34.99
C GLY A 166 -3.45 -19.65 34.53
N GLN A 167 -3.07 -19.59 33.29
CA GLN A 167 -1.85 -20.27 32.78
C GLN A 167 -1.43 -19.72 31.41
N VAL A 168 -0.17 -19.29 31.37
CA VAL A 168 0.84 -19.40 30.28
C VAL A 168 0.33 -19.45 28.84
N PHE A 169 0.58 -18.38 28.08
CA PHE A 169 0.42 -18.36 26.63
C PHE A 169 1.64 -18.96 25.91
N SER A 170 1.48 -20.14 25.38
CA SER A 170 2.26 -20.68 24.26
C SER A 170 1.30 -21.28 23.24
N SER A 171 1.43 -20.81 21.99
CA SER A 171 0.91 -21.36 20.73
C SER A 171 -0.35 -22.23 20.78
N LEU A 172 -1.47 -21.67 20.30
CA LEU A 172 -2.59 -22.48 19.77
C LEU A 172 -3.30 -21.71 18.64
N LYS A 173 -3.22 -22.27 17.44
CA LYS A 173 -4.21 -22.02 16.39
C LYS A 173 -5.51 -22.66 16.84
N SER A 174 -6.54 -21.85 17.12
CA SER A 174 -7.92 -22.31 17.14
C SER A 174 -8.84 -21.09 17.01
N GLU A 175 -9.82 -21.19 16.12
CA GLU A 175 -10.89 -20.25 15.88
C GLU A 175 -11.72 -20.03 17.15
N VAL A 176 -11.43 -18.93 17.85
CA VAL A 176 -12.28 -18.33 18.88
C VAL A 176 -12.51 -16.90 18.43
N PRO A 177 -13.73 -16.31 18.52
CA PRO A 177 -13.91 -14.91 18.20
C PRO A 177 -12.99 -14.09 19.12
N SER A 178 -11.94 -13.53 18.54
CA SER A 178 -10.94 -12.74 19.27
C SER A 178 -11.63 -11.51 19.82
N GLU A 179 -11.66 -11.35 21.14
CA GLU A 179 -12.04 -10.08 21.76
C GLU A 179 -11.14 -8.99 21.16
N LYS A 180 -11.76 -8.00 20.53
CA LYS A 180 -11.02 -6.86 19.97
C LYS A 180 -10.39 -6.05 21.09
N LEU A 181 -9.14 -5.67 20.90
CA LEU A 181 -8.34 -4.93 21.89
C LEU A 181 -8.75 -3.46 21.95
N SER A 182 -8.93 -2.95 23.15
CA SER A 182 -9.09 -1.51 23.40
C SER A 182 -7.76 -0.78 23.24
N LEU A 183 -7.81 0.55 23.12
CA LEU A 183 -6.61 1.39 22.95
C LEU A 183 -5.62 1.22 24.13
N ILE A 184 -6.12 1.04 25.34
CA ILE A 184 -5.31 0.83 26.54
C ILE A 184 -4.63 -0.53 26.50
N GLN A 185 -5.35 -1.58 26.09
CA GLN A 185 -4.77 -2.92 25.93
C GLN A 185 -3.69 -2.94 24.85
N VAL A 186 -3.91 -2.23 23.73
CA VAL A 186 -2.89 -2.05 22.69
C VAL A 186 -1.67 -1.31 23.24
N ALA A 187 -1.87 -0.21 23.98
CA ALA A 187 -0.76 0.54 24.58
C ALA A 187 0.00 -0.30 25.61
N SER A 188 -0.71 -1.08 26.46
CA SER A 188 -0.09 -2.02 27.42
C SER A 188 0.70 -3.12 26.69
N LEU A 189 0.15 -3.66 25.59
CA LEU A 189 0.85 -4.66 24.78
C LEU A 189 2.13 -4.09 24.15
N ILE A 190 2.08 -2.85 23.64
CA ILE A 190 3.25 -2.14 23.11
C ILE A 190 4.32 -1.96 24.20
N GLU A 191 3.95 -1.49 25.40
CA GLU A 191 4.89 -1.32 26.51
C GLU A 191 5.50 -2.66 26.95
N THR A 192 4.70 -3.73 26.99
CA THR A 192 5.19 -5.08 27.32
C THR A 192 6.13 -5.61 26.24
N SER A 193 5.79 -5.41 24.96
CA SER A 193 6.63 -5.82 23.82
C SER A 193 7.96 -5.08 23.81
N ALA A 194 7.95 -3.78 24.13
CA ALA A 194 9.17 -2.98 24.23
C ALA A 194 10.09 -3.43 25.40
N LYS A 195 9.51 -3.86 26.53
CA LYS A 195 10.29 -4.37 27.67
C LYS A 195 10.90 -5.76 27.42
N ASN A 196 10.22 -6.59 26.63
CA ASN A 196 10.61 -7.99 26.37
C ASN A 196 11.38 -8.17 25.06
N GLU A 197 11.69 -7.08 24.33
CA GLU A 197 12.44 -7.08 23.06
C GLU A 197 11.82 -8.07 22.01
N PHE A 198 10.49 -8.13 21.96
CA PHE A 198 9.82 -8.98 20.97
C PHE A 198 10.08 -8.45 19.56
N GLY A 199 10.64 -9.31 18.68
CA GLY A 199 10.95 -8.95 17.30
C GLY A 199 9.74 -8.83 16.38
N VAL A 200 8.57 -9.39 16.75
CA VAL A 200 7.36 -9.44 15.94
C VAL A 200 6.15 -9.03 16.75
N LEU A 201 5.35 -8.10 16.21
CA LEU A 201 4.07 -7.71 16.79
C LEU A 201 2.97 -7.83 15.72
N ASP A 202 2.02 -8.72 15.98
CA ASP A 202 0.87 -8.97 15.10
C ASP A 202 -0.43 -8.47 15.76
N LEU A 203 -1.01 -7.43 15.17
CA LEU A 203 -2.29 -6.80 15.55
C LEU A 203 -3.33 -6.85 14.43
N GLN A 204 -3.17 -7.75 13.44
CA GLN A 204 -4.09 -7.91 12.32
C GLN A 204 -5.53 -8.12 12.78
N GLY A 205 -6.44 -7.21 12.39
CA GLY A 205 -7.88 -7.30 12.69
C GLY A 205 -8.24 -7.30 14.18
N LYS A 206 -7.26 -7.05 15.07
CA LYS A 206 -7.44 -7.18 16.53
C LYS A 206 -7.88 -5.89 17.21
N LEU A 207 -7.84 -4.75 16.53
CA LEU A 207 -8.21 -3.48 17.14
C LEU A 207 -9.72 -3.28 17.15
N MET A 208 -10.25 -2.62 18.21
CA MET A 208 -11.64 -2.18 18.22
C MET A 208 -11.89 -1.18 17.09
N ASP A 209 -13.09 -1.22 16.51
CA ASP A 209 -13.51 -0.38 15.38
C ASP A 209 -13.42 1.13 15.65
N GLN A 210 -13.34 1.53 16.91
CA GLN A 210 -13.21 2.91 17.37
C GLN A 210 -11.75 3.41 17.39
N ILE A 211 -10.76 2.51 17.18
CA ILE A 211 -9.34 2.88 17.20
C ILE A 211 -8.94 3.32 15.81
N GLU A 212 -8.90 4.63 15.63
CA GLU A 212 -8.48 5.30 14.40
C GLU A 212 -7.01 5.73 14.43
N TRP A 213 -6.40 5.79 15.61
CA TRP A 213 -5.01 6.20 15.84
C TRP A 213 -4.29 5.26 16.80
N LEU A 214 -3.00 5.10 16.60
CA LEU A 214 -2.14 4.33 17.50
C LEU A 214 -1.43 5.25 18.50
N PRO A 215 -1.13 4.77 19.73
CA PRO A 215 -0.46 5.57 20.74
C PRO A 215 1.00 5.88 20.33
N VAL A 216 1.50 7.05 20.75
CA VAL A 216 2.89 7.48 20.51
C VAL A 216 3.92 6.51 21.09
N SER A 217 3.51 5.71 22.11
CA SER A 217 4.36 4.63 22.67
C SER A 217 4.79 3.59 21.63
N LEU A 218 4.15 3.54 20.44
CA LEU A 218 4.59 2.68 19.33
C LEU A 218 6.09 2.87 19.03
N GLY A 219 6.59 4.11 19.07
CA GLY A 219 8.01 4.41 18.84
C GLY A 219 9.00 3.84 19.87
N LYS A 220 8.52 3.25 20.96
CA LYS A 220 9.37 2.54 21.94
C LYS A 220 9.82 1.15 21.46
N LEU A 221 9.17 0.61 20.42
CA LEU A 221 9.47 -0.71 19.86
C LEU A 221 10.73 -0.67 18.96
N GLN A 222 11.88 -0.28 19.51
CA GLN A 222 13.10 -0.07 18.72
C GLN A 222 13.69 -1.35 18.13
N ASP A 223 13.44 -2.51 18.76
CA ASP A 223 13.98 -3.81 18.38
C ASP A 223 13.04 -4.65 17.52
N ILE A 224 11.84 -4.11 17.22
CA ILE A 224 10.86 -4.80 16.40
C ILE A 224 11.34 -4.89 14.94
N THR A 225 11.26 -6.09 14.37
CA THR A 225 11.61 -6.36 12.97
C THR A 225 10.40 -6.50 12.06
N GLU A 226 9.27 -6.99 12.60
CA GLU A 226 8.02 -7.16 11.86
C GLU A 226 6.84 -6.57 12.64
N LEU A 227 6.06 -5.72 11.99
CA LEU A 227 4.84 -5.12 12.52
C LEU A 227 3.69 -5.33 11.56
N ASN A 228 2.65 -6.02 12.04
CA ASN A 228 1.42 -6.22 11.30
C ASN A 228 0.26 -5.47 11.98
N LEU A 229 -0.29 -4.48 11.29
CA LEU A 229 -1.43 -3.66 11.69
C LEU A 229 -2.60 -3.77 10.70
N SER A 230 -2.54 -4.74 9.78
CA SER A 230 -3.51 -4.88 8.70
C SER A 230 -4.94 -5.17 9.17
N GLU A 231 -5.91 -4.95 8.29
CA GLU A 231 -7.33 -5.25 8.50
C GLU A 231 -7.95 -4.53 9.72
N ASN A 232 -7.52 -3.29 9.98
CA ASN A 232 -8.07 -2.43 11.04
C ASN A 232 -8.76 -1.19 10.44
N ARG A 233 -8.97 -0.16 11.24
CA ARG A 233 -9.58 1.11 10.81
C ARG A 233 -8.68 2.31 11.05
N ILE A 234 -7.37 2.11 11.05
CA ILE A 234 -6.38 3.13 11.35
C ILE A 234 -6.41 4.21 10.26
N MET A 235 -6.61 5.47 10.68
CA MET A 235 -6.63 6.64 9.78
C MET A 235 -5.27 7.32 9.67
N ALA A 236 -4.45 7.24 10.72
CA ALA A 236 -3.12 7.85 10.75
C ALA A 236 -2.14 7.04 11.58
N LEU A 237 -0.88 7.01 11.16
CA LEU A 237 0.23 6.50 11.97
C LEU A 237 0.83 7.65 12.78
N PRO A 238 1.20 7.41 14.06
CA PRO A 238 1.82 8.45 14.86
C PRO A 238 3.22 8.80 14.31
N PRO A 239 3.68 10.06 14.44
CA PRO A 239 5.04 10.45 14.02
C PRO A 239 6.15 9.63 14.67
N SER A 240 5.89 9.04 15.85
CA SER A 240 6.84 8.14 16.52
C SER A 240 7.12 6.83 15.76
N VAL A 241 6.37 6.51 14.70
CA VAL A 241 6.64 5.34 13.86
C VAL A 241 8.06 5.36 13.28
N GLY A 242 8.62 6.53 12.99
CA GLY A 242 10.01 6.68 12.53
C GLY A 242 11.05 6.16 13.54
N GLY A 243 10.68 6.01 14.81
CA GLY A 243 11.53 5.42 15.84
C GLY A 243 11.79 3.92 15.70
N LEU A 244 11.03 3.19 14.86
CA LEU A 244 11.13 1.73 14.65
C LEU A 244 12.30 1.38 13.72
N ARG A 245 13.51 1.69 14.17
CA ARG A 245 14.71 1.62 13.31
C ARG A 245 15.13 0.22 12.89
N SER A 246 14.73 -0.81 13.64
CA SER A 246 15.02 -2.22 13.32
C SER A 246 13.98 -2.85 12.39
N LEU A 247 12.91 -2.10 12.05
CA LEU A 247 11.79 -2.63 11.28
C LEU A 247 12.22 -2.97 9.85
N THR A 248 12.00 -4.22 9.46
CA THR A 248 12.25 -4.74 8.11
C THR A 248 10.97 -5.03 7.34
N LYS A 249 9.88 -5.33 8.05
CA LYS A 249 8.58 -5.61 7.45
C LYS A 249 7.48 -4.85 8.16
N LEU A 250 6.72 -4.08 7.39
CA LEU A 250 5.53 -3.35 7.84
C LEU A 250 4.33 -3.69 6.96
N ASP A 251 3.32 -4.21 7.59
CA ASP A 251 2.05 -4.51 6.95
C ASP A 251 0.94 -3.66 7.60
N VAL A 252 0.37 -2.75 6.81
CA VAL A 252 -0.75 -1.89 7.22
C VAL A 252 -1.88 -1.90 6.18
N HIS A 253 -1.98 -2.98 5.41
CA HIS A 253 -3.01 -3.11 4.39
C HIS A 253 -4.44 -3.09 4.97
N SER A 254 -5.41 -2.80 4.13
CA SER A 254 -6.84 -2.79 4.50
C SER A 254 -7.12 -1.94 5.74
N ASN A 255 -6.64 -0.70 5.72
CA ASN A 255 -6.90 0.33 6.72
C ASN A 255 -7.57 1.57 6.08
N GLN A 256 -7.54 2.71 6.76
CA GLN A 256 -8.11 3.96 6.27
C GLN A 256 -7.08 5.09 6.23
N LEU A 257 -5.79 4.76 6.08
CA LEU A 257 -4.70 5.74 6.09
C LEU A 257 -4.88 6.75 4.96
N ILE A 258 -4.89 8.04 5.33
CA ILE A 258 -5.03 9.16 4.37
C ILE A 258 -3.67 9.69 3.97
N ASN A 259 -2.74 9.79 4.93
CA ASN A 259 -1.38 10.27 4.73
C ASN A 259 -0.40 9.46 5.59
N LEU A 260 0.87 9.49 5.22
CA LEU A 260 1.96 9.00 6.05
C LEU A 260 2.69 10.20 6.67
N PRO A 261 3.18 10.10 7.93
CA PRO A 261 3.95 11.16 8.55
C PRO A 261 5.34 11.31 7.88
N ASP A 262 5.93 12.51 7.90
CA ASP A 262 7.26 12.75 7.33
C ASP A 262 8.35 11.89 7.97
N SER A 263 8.21 11.56 9.26
CA SER A 263 9.10 10.64 9.98
C SER A 263 9.09 9.20 9.46
N PHE A 264 8.11 8.84 8.59
CA PHE A 264 8.06 7.52 7.96
C PHE A 264 9.34 7.21 7.16
N GLY A 265 9.97 8.24 6.59
CA GLY A 265 11.26 8.11 5.89
C GLY A 265 12.45 7.76 6.79
N GLU A 266 12.29 7.69 8.11
CA GLU A 266 13.35 7.27 9.05
C GLU A 266 13.46 5.72 9.15
N LEU A 267 12.49 4.97 8.58
CA LEU A 267 12.48 3.51 8.54
C LEU A 267 13.49 2.95 7.52
N CYS A 268 14.76 3.34 7.63
CA CYS A 268 15.78 3.08 6.60
C CYS A 268 16.09 1.59 6.38
N ASN A 269 15.73 0.71 7.33
CA ASN A 269 15.96 -0.74 7.23
C ASN A 269 14.75 -1.50 6.65
N LEU A 270 13.66 -0.79 6.31
CA LEU A 270 12.45 -1.42 5.80
C LEU A 270 12.70 -2.07 4.43
N VAL A 271 12.35 -3.34 4.31
CA VAL A 271 12.52 -4.18 3.12
C VAL A 271 11.18 -4.46 2.45
N ASP A 272 10.18 -4.81 3.24
CA ASP A 272 8.83 -5.14 2.78
C ASP A 272 7.81 -4.16 3.37
N LEU A 273 7.10 -3.47 2.50
CA LEU A 273 6.06 -2.51 2.88
C LEU A 273 4.77 -2.79 2.11
N ASP A 274 3.73 -3.12 2.87
CA ASP A 274 2.39 -3.29 2.34
C ASP A 274 1.46 -2.19 2.87
N LEU A 275 0.97 -1.38 1.94
CA LEU A 275 0.05 -0.26 2.16
C LEU A 275 -1.23 -0.42 1.33
N HIS A 276 -1.48 -1.60 0.72
CA HIS A 276 -2.61 -1.75 -0.17
C HIS A 276 -3.97 -1.56 0.53
N ALA A 277 -4.99 -1.24 -0.23
CA ALA A 277 -6.35 -1.03 0.26
C ALA A 277 -6.43 0.01 1.40
N ASN A 278 -5.87 1.20 1.16
CA ASN A 278 -5.95 2.37 2.03
C ASN A 278 -6.58 3.57 1.28
N ARG A 279 -6.46 4.78 1.83
CA ARG A 279 -6.99 6.03 1.24
C ARG A 279 -5.90 7.06 0.99
N LEU A 280 -4.65 6.60 0.74
CA LEU A 280 -3.50 7.47 0.55
C LEU A 280 -3.67 8.31 -0.71
N LYS A 281 -3.53 9.64 -0.56
CA LYS A 281 -3.61 10.60 -1.68
C LYS A 281 -2.24 10.99 -2.20
N SER A 282 -1.22 10.94 -1.37
CA SER A 282 0.16 11.24 -1.71
C SER A 282 1.12 10.53 -0.76
N LEU A 283 2.36 10.40 -1.18
CA LEU A 283 3.46 9.95 -0.33
C LEU A 283 4.32 11.15 0.07
N PRO A 284 4.84 11.22 1.30
CA PRO A 284 5.73 12.31 1.72
C PRO A 284 7.06 12.27 0.95
N PRO A 285 7.71 13.41 0.70
CA PRO A 285 9.02 13.44 0.03
C PRO A 285 10.10 12.61 0.73
N SER A 286 10.01 12.46 2.06
CA SER A 286 10.90 11.62 2.88
C SER A 286 10.79 10.12 2.54
N PHE A 287 9.74 9.68 1.85
CA PHE A 287 9.55 8.29 1.43
C PHE A 287 10.74 7.75 0.62
N GLY A 288 11.40 8.60 -0.17
CA GLY A 288 12.61 8.24 -0.91
C GLY A 288 13.83 7.88 -0.05
N ASN A 289 13.77 8.05 1.27
CA ASN A 289 14.84 7.64 2.20
C ASN A 289 14.79 6.15 2.55
N LEU A 290 13.72 5.43 2.16
CA LEU A 290 13.57 3.99 2.40
C LEU A 290 14.45 3.16 1.45
N THR A 291 15.74 3.43 1.44
CA THR A 291 16.67 2.90 0.43
C THR A 291 16.88 1.38 0.49
N SER A 292 16.52 0.72 1.60
CA SER A 292 16.55 -0.74 1.73
C SER A 292 15.32 -1.44 1.16
N LEU A 293 14.29 -0.68 0.73
CA LEU A 293 13.02 -1.23 0.29
C LEU A 293 13.17 -2.09 -0.97
N VAL A 294 12.62 -3.31 -0.90
CA VAL A 294 12.63 -4.31 -1.99
C VAL A 294 11.24 -4.52 -2.56
N ASN A 295 10.23 -4.63 -1.70
CA ASN A 295 8.85 -4.84 -2.10
C ASN A 295 7.99 -3.69 -1.57
N LEU A 296 7.22 -3.09 -2.47
CA LEU A 296 6.30 -1.99 -2.17
C LEU A 296 4.94 -2.26 -2.83
N ASP A 297 3.91 -2.45 -2.01
CA ASP A 297 2.53 -2.51 -2.47
C ASP A 297 1.77 -1.26 -2.01
N LEU A 298 1.30 -0.50 -2.98
CA LEU A 298 0.48 0.71 -2.84
C LEU A 298 -0.86 0.57 -3.56
N SER A 299 -1.22 -0.65 -3.98
CA SER A 299 -2.43 -0.87 -4.76
C SER A 299 -3.70 -0.50 -4.00
N SER A 300 -4.76 -0.21 -4.74
CA SER A 300 -6.07 0.15 -4.17
C SER A 300 -5.99 1.35 -3.19
N ASN A 301 -5.40 2.44 -3.66
CA ASN A 301 -5.32 3.72 -2.97
C ASN A 301 -5.92 4.86 -3.82
N GLN A 302 -5.68 6.12 -3.47
CA GLN A 302 -6.14 7.32 -4.17
C GLN A 302 -4.97 8.20 -4.61
N LEU A 303 -3.82 7.58 -4.94
CA LEU A 303 -2.60 8.30 -5.32
C LEU A 303 -2.78 8.95 -6.69
N SER A 304 -2.67 10.28 -6.75
CA SER A 304 -2.69 11.02 -8.01
C SER A 304 -1.31 11.17 -8.65
N ALA A 305 -0.25 11.07 -7.86
CA ALA A 305 1.14 11.13 -8.32
C ALA A 305 2.06 10.39 -7.35
N LEU A 306 3.20 9.92 -7.86
CA LEU A 306 4.30 9.40 -7.07
C LEU A 306 5.38 10.49 -6.94
N PRO A 307 6.06 10.65 -5.79
CA PRO A 307 7.09 11.66 -5.61
C PRO A 307 8.35 11.34 -6.44
N ASP A 308 9.03 12.37 -6.93
CA ASP A 308 10.31 12.21 -7.64
C ASP A 308 11.38 11.49 -6.81
N THR A 309 11.30 11.60 -5.48
CA THR A 309 12.21 10.92 -4.56
C THR A 309 12.07 9.39 -4.58
N LEU A 310 11.00 8.85 -5.19
CA LEU A 310 10.85 7.40 -5.40
C LEU A 310 12.05 6.81 -6.17
N GLY A 311 12.69 7.60 -7.06
CA GLY A 311 13.89 7.18 -7.78
C GLY A 311 15.10 6.86 -6.90
N ASN A 312 15.08 7.23 -5.61
CA ASN A 312 16.14 6.90 -4.66
C ASN A 312 16.07 5.43 -4.18
N LEU A 313 14.94 4.74 -4.43
CA LEU A 313 14.72 3.35 -4.02
C LEU A 313 15.43 2.38 -4.98
N THR A 314 16.76 2.45 -5.01
CA THR A 314 17.58 1.69 -5.97
C THR A 314 17.56 0.18 -5.78
N ASN A 315 17.14 -0.30 -4.60
CA ASN A 315 16.98 -1.72 -4.27
C ASN A 315 15.58 -2.26 -4.56
N LEU A 316 14.64 -1.39 -4.97
CA LEU A 316 13.25 -1.77 -5.21
C LEU A 316 13.16 -2.79 -6.35
N ARG A 317 12.56 -3.95 -6.08
CA ARG A 317 12.36 -5.03 -7.06
C ARG A 317 10.91 -5.19 -7.50
N ARG A 318 9.97 -4.93 -6.62
CA ARG A 318 8.53 -5.00 -6.92
C ARG A 318 7.86 -3.71 -6.52
N LEU A 319 7.18 -3.11 -7.48
CA LEU A 319 6.32 -1.95 -7.28
C LEU A 319 4.94 -2.28 -7.82
N ASN A 320 3.98 -2.32 -6.91
CA ASN A 320 2.58 -2.45 -7.24
C ASN A 320 1.85 -1.15 -6.89
N VAL A 321 1.28 -0.48 -7.88
CA VAL A 321 0.45 0.72 -7.75
C VAL A 321 -0.88 0.57 -8.50
N GLU A 322 -1.35 -0.67 -8.67
CA GLU A 322 -2.64 -0.97 -9.30
C GLU A 322 -3.79 -0.24 -8.61
N THR A 323 -4.83 0.10 -9.35
CA THR A 323 -6.05 0.69 -8.80
C THR A 323 -5.76 1.97 -8.00
N ASN A 324 -5.23 2.98 -8.69
CA ASN A 324 -4.96 4.33 -8.19
C ASN A 324 -5.45 5.39 -9.20
N GLU A 325 -5.14 6.66 -8.95
CA GLU A 325 -5.53 7.79 -9.82
C GLU A 325 -4.33 8.40 -10.56
N LEU A 326 -3.26 7.61 -10.82
CA LEU A 326 -2.02 8.09 -11.41
C LEU A 326 -2.23 8.53 -12.87
N GLU A 327 -1.89 9.78 -13.21
CA GLU A 327 -1.88 10.28 -14.59
C GLU A 327 -0.53 10.10 -15.29
N GLU A 328 0.55 10.07 -14.53
CA GLU A 328 1.92 9.91 -15.02
C GLU A 328 2.83 9.24 -14.00
N LEU A 329 3.91 8.65 -14.45
CA LEU A 329 5.01 8.18 -13.59
C LEU A 329 6.13 9.24 -13.56
N PRO A 330 6.79 9.44 -12.40
CA PRO A 330 7.94 10.32 -12.34
C PRO A 330 9.08 9.80 -13.23
N TYR A 331 9.79 10.72 -13.92
CA TYR A 331 10.93 10.33 -14.75
C TYR A 331 12.03 9.61 -13.97
N THR A 332 12.14 9.90 -12.68
CA THR A 332 13.08 9.30 -11.74
C THR A 332 12.87 7.80 -11.51
N ILE A 333 11.72 7.23 -11.92
CA ILE A 333 11.48 5.77 -11.85
C ILE A 333 12.61 4.98 -12.54
N GLY A 334 13.22 5.54 -13.59
CA GLY A 334 14.35 4.91 -14.29
C GLY A 334 15.62 4.76 -13.45
N SER A 335 15.67 5.32 -12.24
CA SER A 335 16.77 5.13 -11.29
C SER A 335 16.59 3.89 -10.40
N CYS A 336 15.39 3.30 -10.36
CA CYS A 336 15.09 2.05 -9.65
C CYS A 336 15.61 0.85 -10.45
N THR A 337 16.92 0.78 -10.72
CA THR A 337 17.53 -0.17 -11.67
C THR A 337 17.41 -1.64 -11.28
N ALA A 338 17.10 -1.94 -10.03
CA ALA A 338 16.85 -3.30 -9.55
C ALA A 338 15.40 -3.79 -9.81
N LEU A 339 14.52 -2.93 -10.37
CA LEU A 339 13.10 -3.25 -10.55
C LEU A 339 12.92 -4.42 -11.50
N VAL A 340 12.16 -5.42 -11.05
CA VAL A 340 11.83 -6.67 -11.77
C VAL A 340 10.36 -6.68 -12.18
N GLU A 341 9.48 -6.17 -11.32
CA GLU A 341 8.05 -6.19 -11.53
C GLU A 341 7.46 -4.79 -11.29
N LEU A 342 6.72 -4.28 -12.28
CA LEU A 342 6.05 -2.98 -12.27
C LEU A 342 4.59 -3.17 -12.67
N ARG A 343 3.69 -3.06 -11.69
CA ARG A 343 2.24 -3.18 -11.89
C ARG A 343 1.58 -1.82 -11.79
N LEU A 344 0.87 -1.44 -12.85
CA LEU A 344 0.28 -0.11 -13.03
C LEU A 344 -1.20 -0.20 -13.48
N ASP A 345 -1.81 -1.37 -13.36
CA ASP A 345 -3.16 -1.61 -13.86
C ASP A 345 -4.20 -0.70 -13.19
N PHE A 346 -5.30 -0.41 -13.89
CA PHE A 346 -6.40 0.41 -13.37
C PHE A 346 -5.95 1.79 -12.85
N ASN A 347 -5.28 2.55 -13.71
CA ASN A 347 -4.87 3.93 -13.47
C ASN A 347 -5.35 4.86 -14.61
N HIS A 348 -4.85 6.08 -14.64
CA HIS A 348 -5.19 7.08 -15.67
C HIS A 348 -3.96 7.48 -16.50
N LEU A 349 -2.95 6.60 -16.59
CA LEU A 349 -1.69 6.87 -17.25
C LEU A 349 -1.89 7.16 -18.74
N LYS A 350 -1.35 8.30 -19.21
CA LYS A 350 -1.40 8.73 -20.61
C LYS A 350 -0.21 8.23 -21.43
N ALA A 351 0.93 8.03 -20.77
CA ALA A 351 2.16 7.51 -21.35
C ALA A 351 3.08 6.96 -20.25
N LEU A 352 4.03 6.10 -20.63
CA LEU A 352 5.19 5.78 -19.81
C LEU A 352 6.33 6.74 -20.14
N PRO A 353 7.14 7.19 -19.16
CA PRO A 353 8.33 7.97 -19.43
C PRO A 353 9.40 7.15 -20.16
N GLU A 354 10.19 7.78 -21.04
CA GLU A 354 11.33 7.14 -21.72
C GLU A 354 12.36 6.55 -20.74
N ALA A 355 12.37 7.04 -19.49
CA ALA A 355 13.24 6.54 -18.43
C ALA A 355 12.98 5.06 -18.06
N VAL A 356 11.81 4.50 -18.38
CA VAL A 356 11.51 3.07 -18.16
C VAL A 356 12.51 2.18 -18.87
N GLY A 357 13.04 2.60 -20.03
CA GLY A 357 14.09 1.85 -20.73
C GLY A 357 15.40 1.66 -19.98
N LYS A 358 15.61 2.35 -18.85
CA LYS A 358 16.79 2.16 -17.97
C LYS A 358 16.63 0.99 -16.99
N LEU A 359 15.43 0.42 -16.90
CA LEU A 359 15.10 -0.69 -15.97
C LEU A 359 15.54 -2.05 -16.56
N GLU A 360 16.85 -2.24 -16.72
CA GLU A 360 17.42 -3.42 -17.38
C GLU A 360 17.08 -4.77 -16.71
N CYS A 361 16.63 -4.75 -15.46
CA CYS A 361 16.21 -5.94 -14.72
C CYS A 361 14.72 -6.25 -14.85
N LEU A 362 13.95 -5.40 -15.53
CA LEU A 362 12.50 -5.51 -15.60
C LEU A 362 12.05 -6.73 -16.39
N GLU A 363 11.22 -7.57 -15.77
CA GLU A 363 10.68 -8.80 -16.35
C GLU A 363 9.19 -8.69 -16.65
N VAL A 364 8.44 -7.94 -15.82
CA VAL A 364 6.99 -7.83 -15.92
C VAL A 364 6.57 -6.37 -15.88
N ILE A 365 5.78 -5.95 -16.87
CA ILE A 365 5.08 -4.66 -16.89
C ILE A 365 3.60 -4.93 -17.18
N THR A 366 2.73 -4.47 -16.30
CA THR A 366 1.29 -4.47 -16.55
C THR A 366 0.72 -3.05 -16.50
N LEU A 367 -0.10 -2.71 -17.52
CA LEU A 367 -0.70 -1.38 -17.75
C LEU A 367 -2.18 -1.50 -18.11
N HIS A 368 -2.78 -2.63 -17.81
CA HIS A 368 -4.16 -2.94 -18.13
C HIS A 368 -5.13 -1.84 -17.60
N TYR A 369 -6.15 -1.48 -18.38
CA TYR A 369 -7.06 -0.39 -18.02
C TYR A 369 -6.39 0.95 -17.68
N ASN A 370 -5.73 1.53 -18.69
CA ASN A 370 -5.16 2.88 -18.65
C ASN A 370 -5.59 3.70 -19.89
N ARG A 371 -4.91 4.82 -20.16
CA ARG A 371 -5.16 5.70 -21.32
C ARG A 371 -3.91 5.89 -22.18
N VAL A 372 -3.04 4.87 -22.22
CA VAL A 372 -1.74 4.94 -22.89
C VAL A 372 -1.94 4.93 -24.41
N LYS A 373 -1.40 5.98 -25.07
CA LYS A 373 -1.48 6.13 -26.55
C LYS A 373 -0.25 5.61 -27.27
N SER A 374 0.89 5.63 -26.61
CA SER A 374 2.15 5.17 -27.16
C SER A 374 3.06 4.60 -26.09
N LEU A 375 3.87 3.62 -26.48
CA LEU A 375 4.92 3.06 -25.64
C LEU A 375 6.25 3.78 -25.90
N PRO A 376 7.15 3.90 -24.89
CA PRO A 376 8.45 4.53 -25.05
C PRO A 376 9.33 3.80 -26.06
N THR A 377 10.10 4.58 -26.80
CA THR A 377 11.03 4.02 -27.79
C THR A 377 12.22 3.30 -27.16
N THR A 378 12.53 3.63 -25.92
CA THR A 378 13.60 3.05 -25.11
C THR A 378 13.31 1.63 -24.60
N MET A 379 12.09 1.10 -24.80
CA MET A 379 11.76 -0.29 -24.45
C MET A 379 12.65 -1.33 -25.14
N ALA A 380 13.34 -0.96 -26.20
CA ALA A 380 14.40 -1.77 -26.82
C ALA A 380 15.48 -2.25 -25.84
N SER A 381 15.74 -1.48 -24.78
CA SER A 381 16.78 -1.79 -23.78
C SER A 381 16.34 -2.82 -22.73
N LEU A 382 15.05 -3.16 -22.67
CA LEU A 382 14.47 -4.10 -21.70
C LEU A 382 14.76 -5.56 -22.08
N SER A 383 16.03 -5.95 -22.02
CA SER A 383 16.51 -7.26 -22.49
C SER A 383 15.98 -8.45 -21.68
N LYS A 384 15.45 -8.24 -20.47
CA LYS A 384 14.87 -9.28 -19.61
C LYS A 384 13.35 -9.30 -19.59
N LEU A 385 12.68 -8.39 -20.31
CA LEU A 385 11.23 -8.28 -20.31
C LEU A 385 10.59 -9.56 -20.85
N LYS A 386 9.77 -10.20 -20.04
CA LYS A 386 9.06 -11.46 -20.33
C LYS A 386 7.57 -11.25 -20.58
N GLU A 387 6.96 -10.32 -19.86
CA GLU A 387 5.53 -10.07 -19.91
C GLU A 387 5.25 -8.57 -20.03
N LEU A 388 4.43 -8.23 -21.03
CA LEU A 388 3.93 -6.88 -21.27
C LEU A 388 2.43 -6.95 -21.54
N ASP A 389 1.63 -6.40 -20.61
CA ASP A 389 0.21 -6.22 -20.79
C ASP A 389 -0.13 -4.73 -20.92
N VAL A 390 -0.64 -4.34 -22.08
CA VAL A 390 -1.09 -2.98 -22.41
C VAL A 390 -2.53 -3.03 -22.92
N SER A 391 -3.27 -4.04 -22.54
CA SER A 391 -4.66 -4.20 -22.96
C SER A 391 -5.56 -3.14 -22.33
N PHE A 392 -6.73 -2.89 -22.93
CA PHE A 392 -7.68 -1.87 -22.48
C PHE A 392 -7.04 -0.47 -22.35
N ASN A 393 -6.34 -0.05 -23.40
CA ASN A 393 -5.72 1.27 -23.52
C ASN A 393 -6.18 1.98 -24.80
N GLU A 394 -5.52 3.07 -25.16
CA GLU A 394 -5.77 3.87 -26.37
C GLU A 394 -4.58 3.80 -27.33
N LEU A 395 -3.87 2.64 -27.41
CA LEU A 395 -2.68 2.51 -28.24
C LEU A 395 -2.98 2.74 -29.73
N GLU A 396 -2.29 3.71 -30.32
CA GLU A 396 -2.34 4.01 -31.75
C GLU A 396 -1.35 3.16 -32.54
N ALA A 397 -0.18 2.86 -31.96
CA ALA A 397 0.86 2.05 -32.56
C ALA A 397 1.78 1.42 -31.50
N ILE A 398 2.36 0.28 -31.87
CA ILE A 398 3.45 -0.35 -31.11
C ILE A 398 4.76 0.07 -31.78
N PRO A 399 5.75 0.61 -31.03
CA PRO A 399 7.02 1.02 -31.61
C PRO A 399 7.82 -0.18 -32.12
N GLU A 400 8.49 -0.03 -33.25
CA GLU A 400 9.39 -1.07 -33.81
C GLU A 400 10.50 -1.46 -32.81
N SER A 401 10.89 -0.53 -31.94
CA SER A 401 11.90 -0.74 -30.91
C SER A 401 11.51 -1.81 -29.87
N LEU A 402 10.22 -2.03 -29.60
CA LEU A 402 9.76 -3.10 -28.70
C LEU A 402 10.24 -4.49 -29.20
N CYS A 403 10.35 -4.66 -30.52
CA CYS A 403 10.76 -5.93 -31.12
C CYS A 403 12.23 -6.30 -30.86
N PHE A 404 13.01 -5.41 -30.22
CA PHE A 404 14.35 -5.73 -29.72
C PHE A 404 14.36 -6.30 -28.30
N ALA A 405 13.23 -6.27 -27.59
CA ALA A 405 13.05 -6.98 -26.31
C ALA A 405 12.86 -8.49 -26.56
N THR A 406 13.90 -9.15 -27.03
CA THR A 406 13.86 -10.53 -27.55
C THR A 406 13.51 -11.60 -26.51
N SER A 407 13.53 -11.27 -25.22
CA SER A 407 13.12 -12.17 -24.13
C SER A 407 11.60 -12.21 -23.90
N LEU A 408 10.82 -11.40 -24.63
CA LEU A 408 9.37 -11.28 -24.42
C LEU A 408 8.68 -12.61 -24.75
N VAL A 409 7.93 -13.12 -23.77
CA VAL A 409 7.18 -14.39 -23.83
C VAL A 409 5.69 -14.13 -24.00
N LYS A 410 5.18 -13.10 -23.33
CA LYS A 410 3.77 -12.72 -23.37
C LYS A 410 3.60 -11.27 -23.77
N LEU A 411 2.79 -11.02 -24.78
CA LEU A 411 2.40 -9.69 -25.23
C LEU A 411 0.87 -9.62 -25.34
N ASN A 412 0.28 -8.80 -24.49
CA ASN A 412 -1.15 -8.51 -24.57
C ASN A 412 -1.33 -7.04 -24.97
N VAL A 413 -1.87 -6.81 -26.15
CA VAL A 413 -2.26 -5.50 -26.67
C VAL A 413 -3.74 -5.50 -27.11
N GLY A 414 -4.53 -6.42 -26.57
CA GLY A 414 -5.95 -6.56 -26.85
C GLY A 414 -6.74 -5.33 -26.39
N ARG A 415 -7.89 -5.10 -27.03
CA ARG A 415 -8.86 -4.08 -26.59
C ARG A 415 -8.27 -2.66 -26.49
N ASN A 416 -7.44 -2.29 -27.47
CA ASN A 416 -6.99 -0.90 -27.64
C ASN A 416 -7.96 -0.14 -28.56
N PHE A 417 -9.19 -0.32 -28.30
CA PHE A 417 -10.43 0.19 -28.86
C PHE A 417 -10.42 0.52 -30.35
N ALA A 418 -10.06 1.53 -30.91
CA ALA A 418 -10.25 1.80 -32.33
C ALA A 418 -8.97 2.13 -33.08
N ASP A 419 -7.83 2.21 -32.40
CA ASP A 419 -6.70 2.94 -32.93
C ASP A 419 -5.51 2.07 -33.32
N LEU A 420 -5.32 0.88 -32.72
CA LEU A 420 -4.24 -0.02 -33.11
C LEU A 420 -4.56 -0.73 -34.44
N ARG A 421 -3.91 -0.29 -35.53
CA ARG A 421 -4.20 -0.72 -36.91
C ARG A 421 -3.20 -1.70 -37.50
N ALA A 422 -2.02 -1.82 -36.91
CA ALA A 422 -0.96 -2.68 -37.40
C ALA A 422 -0.03 -3.12 -36.27
N LEU A 423 0.53 -4.32 -36.42
CA LEU A 423 1.68 -4.75 -35.64
C LEU A 423 2.99 -4.21 -36.27
N PRO A 424 4.08 -4.08 -35.49
CA PRO A 424 5.40 -3.72 -35.99
C PRO A 424 5.83 -4.67 -37.10
N ARG A 425 6.53 -4.14 -38.12
CA ARG A 425 7.05 -4.97 -39.20
C ARG A 425 8.08 -5.96 -38.72
N SER A 426 8.77 -5.65 -37.61
CA SER A 426 9.81 -6.48 -37.02
C SER A 426 9.27 -7.40 -35.89
N ILE A 427 7.97 -7.60 -35.76
CA ILE A 427 7.37 -8.45 -34.69
C ILE A 427 8.01 -9.86 -34.64
N GLY A 428 8.44 -10.39 -35.78
CA GLY A 428 9.08 -11.70 -35.85
C GLY A 428 10.41 -11.80 -35.13
N ASN A 429 11.03 -10.69 -34.70
CA ASN A 429 12.24 -10.69 -33.87
C ASN A 429 11.96 -11.15 -32.43
N LEU A 430 10.70 -11.17 -32.01
CA LEU A 430 10.30 -11.71 -30.71
C LEU A 430 10.27 -13.25 -30.74
N GLU A 431 11.42 -13.86 -30.97
CA GLU A 431 11.57 -15.31 -31.16
C GLU A 431 11.12 -16.15 -29.96
N MET A 432 11.05 -15.53 -28.76
CA MET A 432 10.62 -16.20 -27.53
C MET A 432 9.13 -16.07 -27.27
N LEU A 433 8.38 -15.34 -28.12
CA LEU A 433 6.96 -15.05 -27.89
C LEU A 433 6.13 -16.34 -27.98
N GLU A 434 5.45 -16.67 -26.88
CA GLU A 434 4.55 -17.82 -26.75
C GLU A 434 3.07 -17.42 -26.76
N GLU A 435 2.75 -16.24 -26.23
CA GLU A 435 1.38 -15.74 -26.10
C GLU A 435 1.28 -14.34 -26.71
N LEU A 436 0.33 -14.17 -27.63
CA LEU A 436 0.02 -12.88 -28.26
C LEU A 436 -1.48 -12.67 -28.29
N ASP A 437 -1.95 -11.61 -27.64
CA ASP A 437 -3.33 -11.16 -27.75
C ASP A 437 -3.40 -9.82 -28.49
N ILE A 438 -4.15 -9.80 -29.60
CA ILE A 438 -4.45 -8.61 -30.39
C ILE A 438 -5.96 -8.39 -30.54
N SER A 439 -6.76 -9.05 -29.72
CA SER A 439 -8.23 -9.03 -29.82
C SER A 439 -8.82 -7.61 -29.75
N SER A 440 -10.00 -7.42 -30.34
CA SER A 440 -10.75 -6.16 -30.30
C SER A 440 -9.93 -4.93 -30.71
N ASN A 441 -9.12 -5.06 -31.79
CA ASN A 441 -8.32 -4.00 -32.40
C ASN A 441 -8.75 -3.77 -33.87
N GLN A 442 -8.10 -2.85 -34.60
CA GLN A 442 -8.37 -2.53 -36.01
C GLN A 442 -7.34 -3.12 -36.98
N ILE A 443 -6.63 -4.15 -36.57
CA ILE A 443 -5.58 -4.79 -37.37
C ILE A 443 -6.24 -5.61 -38.49
N ARG A 444 -5.83 -5.35 -39.75
CA ARG A 444 -6.38 -6.05 -40.94
C ARG A 444 -5.42 -7.08 -41.52
N VAL A 445 -4.13 -6.83 -41.38
CA VAL A 445 -3.08 -7.66 -42.00
C VAL A 445 -1.95 -7.89 -41.01
N LEU A 446 -1.55 -9.14 -40.85
CA LEU A 446 -0.34 -9.47 -40.11
C LEU A 446 0.92 -9.20 -40.96
N PRO A 447 2.02 -8.69 -40.36
CA PRO A 447 3.27 -8.45 -41.10
C PRO A 447 3.92 -9.74 -41.55
N ASP A 448 4.70 -9.67 -42.67
CA ASP A 448 5.39 -10.83 -43.25
C ASP A 448 6.37 -11.53 -42.26
N SER A 449 6.94 -10.77 -41.30
CA SER A 449 7.82 -11.32 -40.25
C SER A 449 7.10 -12.21 -39.24
N PHE A 450 5.76 -12.15 -39.16
CA PHE A 450 4.98 -13.00 -38.27
C PHE A 450 5.29 -14.50 -38.42
N GLN A 451 5.69 -14.93 -39.63
CA GLN A 451 6.15 -16.29 -39.91
C GLN A 451 7.33 -16.77 -39.03
N LEU A 452 8.10 -15.83 -38.42
CA LEU A 452 9.24 -16.15 -37.58
C LEU A 452 8.89 -16.46 -36.12
N LEU A 453 7.63 -16.25 -35.69
CA LEU A 453 7.15 -16.53 -34.35
C LEU A 453 6.93 -18.04 -34.14
N THR A 454 7.98 -18.83 -34.25
CA THR A 454 7.90 -20.30 -34.23
C THR A 454 7.48 -20.89 -32.88
N LYS A 455 7.64 -20.14 -31.76
CA LYS A 455 7.27 -20.56 -30.43
C LYS A 455 5.84 -20.16 -30.03
N LEU A 456 5.13 -19.42 -30.87
CA LEU A 456 3.79 -18.91 -30.56
C LEU A 456 2.81 -20.06 -30.34
N ARG A 457 2.25 -20.18 -29.14
CA ARG A 457 1.29 -21.22 -28.72
C ARG A 457 -0.12 -20.70 -28.64
N VAL A 458 -0.27 -19.49 -28.08
CA VAL A 458 -1.57 -18.83 -27.92
C VAL A 458 -1.59 -17.58 -28.78
N PHE A 459 -2.57 -17.51 -29.68
CA PHE A 459 -2.81 -16.33 -30.50
C PHE A 459 -4.30 -16.00 -30.44
N ASN A 460 -4.62 -14.87 -29.84
CA ASN A 460 -5.98 -14.35 -29.79
C ASN A 460 -6.12 -13.12 -30.70
N ALA A 461 -7.05 -13.19 -31.63
CA ALA A 461 -7.40 -12.12 -32.57
C ALA A 461 -8.93 -11.97 -32.70
N ASP A 462 -9.67 -12.34 -31.63
CA ASP A 462 -11.13 -12.22 -31.63
C ASP A 462 -11.54 -10.76 -31.79
N GLU A 463 -12.67 -10.53 -32.47
CA GLU A 463 -13.20 -9.20 -32.73
C GLU A 463 -12.24 -8.26 -33.50
N THR A 464 -11.20 -8.79 -34.13
CA THR A 464 -10.27 -8.04 -34.99
C THR A 464 -10.66 -8.24 -36.45
N PRO A 465 -10.72 -7.18 -37.32
CA PRO A 465 -11.11 -7.28 -38.73
C PRO A 465 -10.00 -7.83 -39.61
N LEU A 466 -9.34 -8.94 -39.19
CA LEU A 466 -8.26 -9.56 -39.95
C LEU A 466 -8.77 -10.09 -41.32
N GLU A 467 -8.07 -9.66 -42.36
CA GLU A 467 -8.25 -10.12 -43.72
C GLU A 467 -7.18 -11.15 -44.09
N VAL A 468 -5.96 -10.95 -43.57
CA VAL A 468 -4.82 -11.86 -43.77
C VAL A 468 -4.15 -12.09 -42.41
N PRO A 469 -4.15 -13.35 -41.92
CA PRO A 469 -4.75 -14.57 -42.45
C PRO A 469 -6.30 -14.57 -42.39
N PRO A 470 -6.98 -15.38 -43.22
CA PRO A 470 -8.43 -15.49 -43.18
C PRO A 470 -8.93 -16.20 -41.92
N ARG A 471 -10.15 -15.89 -41.47
CA ARG A 471 -10.73 -16.35 -40.20
C ARG A 471 -10.72 -17.87 -39.97
N HIS A 472 -10.82 -18.67 -41.07
CA HIS A 472 -10.80 -20.13 -40.92
C HIS A 472 -9.43 -20.65 -40.47
N VAL A 473 -8.31 -19.93 -40.80
CA VAL A 473 -6.95 -20.27 -40.34
C VAL A 473 -6.77 -19.93 -38.88
N LEU A 474 -7.34 -18.81 -38.42
CA LEU A 474 -7.30 -18.43 -36.99
C LEU A 474 -7.89 -19.50 -36.07
N LYS A 475 -8.97 -20.15 -36.51
CA LYS A 475 -9.64 -21.23 -35.75
C LYS A 475 -8.79 -22.50 -35.62
N LEU A 476 -7.76 -22.67 -36.44
CA LEU A 476 -6.84 -23.82 -36.38
C LEU A 476 -5.70 -23.64 -35.35
N GLY A 477 -5.62 -22.44 -34.74
CA GLY A 477 -4.63 -22.11 -33.70
C GLY A 477 -3.39 -21.40 -34.21
N ALA A 478 -2.55 -20.98 -33.24
CA ALA A 478 -1.40 -20.12 -33.49
C ALA A 478 -0.40 -20.66 -34.54
N GLN A 479 -0.04 -21.94 -34.45
CA GLN A 479 0.91 -22.56 -35.35
C GLN A 479 0.41 -22.63 -36.80
N ALA A 480 -0.89 -22.82 -37.00
CA ALA A 480 -1.50 -22.76 -38.33
C ALA A 480 -1.43 -21.36 -38.94
N VAL A 481 -1.56 -20.33 -38.12
CA VAL A 481 -1.41 -18.93 -38.55
C VAL A 481 0.04 -18.67 -38.98
N VAL A 482 1.03 -19.06 -38.16
CA VAL A 482 2.45 -18.91 -38.46
C VAL A 482 2.80 -19.62 -39.77
N GLN A 483 2.34 -20.88 -39.95
CA GLN A 483 2.58 -21.66 -41.17
C GLN A 483 1.93 -21.01 -42.41
N TYR A 484 0.66 -20.54 -42.27
CA TYR A 484 0.00 -19.83 -43.36
C TYR A 484 0.77 -18.58 -43.80
N MET A 485 1.29 -17.80 -42.86
CA MET A 485 2.11 -16.62 -43.15
C MET A 485 3.41 -17.01 -43.86
N ALA A 486 4.07 -18.11 -43.46
CA ALA A 486 5.27 -18.64 -44.11
C ALA A 486 4.99 -19.05 -45.56
N ASP A 487 3.88 -19.74 -45.82
CA ASP A 487 3.47 -20.15 -47.16
C ASP A 487 3.15 -18.94 -48.05
N LEU A 488 2.47 -17.93 -47.50
CA LEU A 488 2.13 -16.70 -48.19
C LEU A 488 3.38 -15.93 -48.63
N VAL A 489 4.33 -15.73 -47.70
CA VAL A 489 5.62 -15.04 -48.02
C VAL A 489 6.41 -15.80 -49.06
N SER A 490 6.49 -17.14 -48.93
CA SER A 490 7.16 -18.02 -49.90
C SER A 490 6.53 -17.95 -51.32
N ALA A 491 5.21 -17.84 -51.38
CA ALA A 491 4.48 -17.68 -52.66
C ALA A 491 4.76 -16.32 -53.30
N ARG A 492 4.82 -15.25 -52.50
CA ARG A 492 5.13 -13.88 -52.98
C ARG A 492 6.57 -13.83 -53.52
N THR A 493 7.54 -14.40 -52.79
CA THR A 493 8.95 -14.44 -53.23
C THR A 493 9.09 -15.18 -54.56
N ARG A 494 8.48 -16.37 -54.69
CA ARG A 494 8.49 -17.15 -55.94
C ARG A 494 7.86 -16.40 -57.12
N SER A 495 6.79 -15.62 -56.88
CA SER A 495 6.15 -14.80 -57.91
C SER A 495 7.06 -13.66 -58.40
N ILE A 496 7.78 -13.00 -57.47
CA ILE A 496 8.74 -11.92 -57.77
C ILE A 496 9.92 -12.47 -58.56
N GLU A 497 10.47 -13.62 -58.16
CA GLU A 497 11.57 -14.28 -58.90
C GLU A 497 11.17 -14.65 -60.33
N ARG A 498 9.94 -15.18 -60.52
CA ARG A 498 9.39 -15.48 -61.86
C ARG A 498 9.23 -14.24 -62.72
N ALA A 499 8.69 -13.15 -62.14
CA ALA A 499 8.55 -11.88 -62.85
C ALA A 499 9.92 -11.25 -63.17
N GLY A 500 10.88 -11.32 -62.26
CA GLY A 500 12.27 -10.86 -62.49
C GLY A 500 12.99 -11.69 -63.58
N ALA A 501 12.78 -13.01 -63.62
CA ALA A 501 13.31 -13.87 -64.68
C ALA A 501 12.65 -13.58 -66.05
N ALA A 502 11.35 -13.30 -66.08
CA ALA A 502 10.61 -12.89 -67.30
C ALA A 502 11.10 -11.51 -67.80
N GLY A 503 11.29 -10.56 -66.90
CA GLY A 503 11.83 -9.22 -67.23
C GLY A 503 13.28 -9.28 -67.81
N ARG A 504 14.17 -10.14 -67.25
CA ARG A 504 15.49 -10.34 -67.78
C ARG A 504 15.48 -10.96 -69.19
N LYS A 505 14.59 -11.93 -69.47
CA LYS A 505 14.43 -12.48 -70.81
C LYS A 505 13.93 -11.44 -71.82
N GLY A 506 13.00 -10.60 -71.43
CA GLY A 506 12.50 -9.50 -72.26
C GLY A 506 13.52 -8.41 -72.55
N CYS A 507 14.41 -8.11 -71.63
CA CYS A 507 15.45 -7.12 -71.80
C CYS A 507 16.60 -7.66 -72.72
N TRP A 508 16.93 -8.94 -72.62
CA TRP A 508 17.90 -9.57 -73.54
C TRP A 508 17.37 -9.63 -74.98
N PHE A 509 16.07 -9.93 -75.20
CA PHE A 509 15.49 -9.92 -76.54
C PHE A 509 15.45 -8.53 -77.15
N ARG A 510 15.26 -7.48 -76.44
CA ARG A 510 15.34 -6.11 -76.93
C ARG A 510 16.75 -5.65 -77.23
N LEU A 511 17.76 -6.02 -76.41
CA LEU A 511 19.15 -5.71 -76.66
C LEU A 511 19.69 -6.46 -77.91
N CYS A 512 19.30 -7.74 -78.15
CA CYS A 512 19.70 -8.48 -79.36
C CYS A 512 19.06 -7.92 -80.64
N SER A 513 17.92 -7.27 -80.61
CA SER A 513 17.35 -6.62 -81.77
C SER A 513 18.04 -5.31 -82.17
N LEU A 514 18.78 -4.68 -81.26
CA LEU A 514 19.58 -3.47 -81.51
C LEU A 514 20.93 -3.74 -82.17
N PHE A 515 21.39 -4.99 -82.14
CA PHE A 515 22.68 -5.38 -82.71
C PHE A 515 22.57 -6.21 -84.01
N ARG A 516 21.44 -6.14 -84.80
CA ARG A 516 21.42 -6.68 -86.15
C ARG A 516 22.20 -5.77 -87.12
N PRO A 517 23.29 -6.23 -87.77
CA PRO A 517 24.01 -5.42 -88.74
C PRO A 517 23.14 -5.14 -89.94
N ARG A 518 23.00 -3.86 -90.31
CA ARG A 518 22.37 -3.41 -91.53
C ARG A 518 23.18 -3.95 -92.70
N ARG A 519 22.65 -4.92 -93.52
CA ARG A 519 23.17 -5.29 -94.78
C ARG A 519 23.12 -4.06 -95.70
N LYS A 520 24.32 -3.57 -96.14
CA LYS A 520 24.47 -2.65 -97.26
C LYS A 520 23.94 -3.30 -98.52
N LYS A 521 22.93 -2.69 -99.17
CA LYS A 521 22.61 -2.94 -100.59
C LYS A 521 23.58 -2.13 -101.40
N GLU A 522 24.47 -2.83 -102.12
CA GLU A 522 25.17 -2.29 -103.29
C GLU A 522 24.16 -2.06 -104.41
N MET A 523 24.10 -0.86 -104.94
CA MET A 523 23.49 -0.50 -106.20
C MET A 523 24.62 -0.16 -107.19
N THR A 524 24.88 -1.11 -108.06
CA THR A 524 25.56 -0.91 -109.34
C THR A 524 24.58 -0.37 -110.41
N GLY A 525 25.01 0.57 -111.17
CA GLY A 525 24.29 0.91 -112.43
C GLY A 525 24.40 2.38 -112.83
N MET A 526 25.49 2.76 -113.41
CA MET A 526 25.69 3.19 -114.82
C MET A 526 24.96 4.48 -115.24
N VAL A 527 25.82 5.37 -115.56
CA VAL A 527 25.69 6.59 -116.36
C VAL A 527 25.19 6.27 -117.83
N PRO A 528 24.50 7.21 -118.59
CA PRO A 528 25.34 8.13 -119.41
C PRO A 528 24.84 9.57 -119.57
N VAL A 529 25.78 10.46 -119.71
CA VAL A 529 26.09 11.59 -120.60
C VAL A 529 25.03 12.05 -121.60
N LYS A 530 24.80 13.34 -121.70
CA LYS A 530 24.80 14.38 -122.75
C LYS A 530 23.85 15.52 -122.29
N ALA A 531 24.16 16.75 -122.48
CA ALA A 531 24.99 17.62 -123.27
C ALA A 531 25.22 18.91 -122.44
#